data_97678371cca47702d5aa697635c65fc5
#
_entry.id   97678371cca47702d5aa697635c65fc5
#
_cell.length_a   1.000
_cell.length_b   1.000
_cell.length_c   1.000
_cell.angle_alpha   90.00
_cell.angle_beta   90.00
_cell.angle_gamma   90.00
#
_symmetry.space_group_name_H-M   'P 1'
#
loop_
_entity.id
_entity.type
_entity.pdbx_description
1 polymer ?
#
loop_
_entity_poly.entity_id
_entity_poly.type
_entity_poly.pdbx_seq_one_letter_code
_entity_poly.pdbx_strand_id
1 'polypeptide(L)'
;MNPTLVGLSVAFLSVLIAILLEGAHFLSFLKVSALLLIIGGTAGATFASFSLEQMKDLLLNLQAAVFPRRKLPLGELFLDFAERARKNGLLSLEDNLKSIQDPFLQRGVQLIVDGTDPRAVEEILFESAIAMEDKEANSAKILETAGGFSPTVGIIGTVMGLVGVLENLGAGTRALGEGIATAFIATFYGIAFANLVFFPLANRIKAWSKEQSDRRQAIIRGVIALQSGDNRRILMERMMPFIG
;
A
#
# COMPACT_ATOMS: atom_id res chain seq x y z
N MET A 1 2.23 17.06 -6.99
CA MET A 1 0.88 16.52 -6.70
C MET A 1 1.00 15.00 -6.51
N ASN A 2 0.25 14.42 -5.57
CA ASN A 2 0.26 12.98 -5.34
C ASN A 2 -0.56 12.27 -6.43
N PRO A 3 0.06 11.45 -7.32
CA PRO A 3 -0.65 10.86 -8.46
C PRO A 3 -1.81 9.95 -8.03
N THR A 4 -1.70 9.28 -6.88
CA THR A 4 -2.76 8.43 -6.34
C THR A 4 -4.01 9.25 -6.01
N LEU A 5 -3.85 10.38 -5.30
CA LEU A 5 -4.99 11.24 -4.95
C LEU A 5 -5.62 11.87 -6.20
N VAL A 6 -4.80 12.29 -7.16
CA VAL A 6 -5.32 12.83 -8.44
C VAL A 6 -6.11 11.76 -9.19
N GLY A 7 -5.58 10.54 -9.33
CA GLY A 7 -6.27 9.46 -10.02
C GLY A 7 -7.59 9.08 -9.36
N LEU A 8 -7.62 8.95 -8.03
CA LEU A 8 -8.85 8.69 -7.28
C LEU A 8 -9.86 9.84 -7.45
N SER A 9 -9.41 11.09 -7.36
CA SER A 9 -10.29 12.26 -7.55
C SER A 9 -10.91 12.28 -8.94
N VAL A 10 -10.13 12.03 -9.99
CA VAL A 10 -10.62 11.95 -11.37
C VAL A 10 -11.65 10.83 -11.52
N ALA A 11 -11.39 9.64 -10.96
CA ALA A 11 -12.31 8.52 -11.02
C ALA A 11 -13.67 8.83 -10.34
N PHE A 12 -13.65 9.40 -9.13
CA PHE A 12 -14.87 9.79 -8.43
C PHE A 12 -15.62 10.92 -9.13
N LEU A 13 -14.90 11.94 -9.63
CA LEU A 13 -15.52 13.04 -10.38
C LEU A 13 -16.16 12.56 -11.69
N SER A 14 -15.54 11.62 -12.40
CA SER A 14 -16.11 11.04 -13.62
C SER A 14 -17.45 10.36 -13.35
N VAL A 15 -17.54 9.56 -12.26
CA VAL A 15 -18.80 8.93 -11.85
C VAL A 15 -19.85 9.98 -11.48
N LEU A 16 -19.46 10.99 -10.72
CA LEU A 16 -20.35 12.07 -10.31
C LEU A 16 -20.90 12.84 -11.54
N ILE A 17 -20.03 13.20 -12.48
CA ILE A 17 -20.43 13.88 -13.71
C ILE A 17 -21.37 13.00 -14.54
N ALA A 18 -21.10 11.71 -14.67
CA ALA A 18 -21.97 10.78 -15.39
C ALA A 18 -23.37 10.75 -14.78
N ILE A 19 -23.50 10.64 -13.45
CA ILE A 19 -24.79 10.68 -12.75
C ILE A 19 -25.55 12.00 -13.05
N LEU A 20 -24.86 13.13 -13.05
CA LEU A 20 -25.46 14.43 -13.29
C LEU A 20 -25.92 14.58 -14.77
N LEU A 21 -25.13 14.09 -15.73
CA LEU A 21 -25.47 14.14 -17.16
C LEU A 21 -26.68 13.28 -17.52
N GLU A 22 -26.92 12.17 -16.81
CA GLU A 22 -28.11 11.35 -16.96
C GLU A 22 -29.38 11.98 -16.35
N GLY A 23 -29.28 13.17 -15.77
CA GLY A 23 -30.43 13.87 -15.16
C GLY A 23 -30.90 13.22 -13.85
N ALA A 24 -30.13 12.30 -13.30
CA ALA A 24 -30.46 11.63 -12.04
C ALA A 24 -30.15 12.53 -10.84
N HIS A 25 -31.03 12.54 -9.85
CA HIS A 25 -30.76 13.25 -8.62
C HIS A 25 -29.68 12.50 -7.81
N PHE A 26 -28.56 13.16 -7.53
CA PHE A 26 -27.45 12.57 -6.74
C PHE A 26 -27.92 11.95 -5.41
N LEU A 27 -28.89 12.56 -4.74
CA LEU A 27 -29.47 12.06 -3.50
C LEU A 27 -30.14 10.68 -3.66
N SER A 28 -30.62 10.35 -4.84
CA SER A 28 -31.21 9.04 -5.12
C SER A 28 -30.19 7.91 -5.05
N PHE A 29 -28.90 8.22 -5.29
CA PHE A 29 -27.80 7.28 -5.14
C PHE A 29 -27.33 7.15 -3.70
N LEU A 30 -27.70 8.05 -2.77
CA LEU A 30 -27.32 7.95 -1.36
C LEU A 30 -28.30 7.04 -0.60
N LYS A 31 -28.09 5.74 -0.66
CA LYS A 31 -28.85 4.75 0.11
C LYS A 31 -28.03 4.25 1.29
N VAL A 32 -28.38 4.73 2.49
CA VAL A 32 -27.64 4.42 3.73
C VAL A 32 -27.60 2.91 4.01
N SER A 33 -28.72 2.21 3.79
CA SER A 33 -28.80 0.75 3.98
C SER A 33 -27.82 -0.01 3.09
N ALA A 34 -27.73 0.37 1.80
CA ALA A 34 -26.79 -0.23 0.86
C ALA A 34 -25.33 0.08 1.24
N LEU A 35 -25.02 1.32 1.63
CA LEU A 35 -23.68 1.70 2.11
C LEU A 35 -23.27 0.92 3.36
N LEU A 36 -24.16 0.80 4.36
CA LEU A 36 -23.88 0.01 5.56
C LEU A 36 -23.62 -1.47 5.24
N LEU A 37 -24.41 -2.06 4.34
CA LEU A 37 -24.21 -3.43 3.93
C LEU A 37 -22.86 -3.61 3.23
N ILE A 38 -22.53 -2.75 2.26
CA ILE A 38 -21.28 -2.88 1.48
C ILE A 38 -20.06 -2.63 2.35
N ILE A 39 -20.04 -1.53 3.09
CA ILE A 39 -18.88 -1.18 3.94
C ILE A 39 -18.76 -2.18 5.10
N GLY A 40 -19.86 -2.43 5.82
CA GLY A 40 -19.88 -3.34 6.97
C GLY A 40 -19.60 -4.79 6.57
N GLY A 41 -20.27 -5.29 5.52
CA GLY A 41 -20.07 -6.65 5.03
C GLY A 41 -18.67 -6.89 4.47
N THR A 42 -18.15 -5.96 3.66
CA THR A 42 -16.79 -6.05 3.12
C THR A 42 -15.74 -5.95 4.23
N ALA A 43 -15.88 -4.97 5.13
CA ALA A 43 -14.96 -4.82 6.26
C ALA A 43 -15.02 -6.06 7.18
N GLY A 44 -16.21 -6.51 7.55
CA GLY A 44 -16.38 -7.69 8.41
C GLY A 44 -15.75 -8.94 7.81
N ALA A 45 -16.00 -9.24 6.54
CA ALA A 45 -15.42 -10.38 5.84
C ALA A 45 -13.89 -10.27 5.73
N THR A 46 -13.38 -9.07 5.49
CA THR A 46 -11.93 -8.80 5.45
C THR A 46 -11.31 -8.97 6.83
N PHE A 47 -11.89 -8.40 7.89
CA PHE A 47 -11.41 -8.57 9.26
C PHE A 47 -11.42 -10.03 9.73
N ALA A 48 -12.40 -10.81 9.31
CA ALA A 48 -12.45 -12.25 9.60
C ALA A 48 -11.33 -13.05 8.90
N SER A 49 -10.74 -12.51 7.83
CA SER A 49 -9.74 -13.20 7.00
C SER A 49 -8.29 -12.93 7.42
N PHE A 50 -8.04 -11.88 8.23
CA PHE A 50 -6.69 -11.42 8.57
C PHE A 50 -6.56 -11.10 10.06
N SER A 51 -5.32 -11.16 10.58
CA SER A 51 -5.04 -10.81 11.97
C SER A 51 -5.07 -9.29 12.23
N LEU A 52 -5.27 -8.91 13.50
CA LEU A 52 -5.24 -7.50 13.90
C LEU A 52 -3.86 -6.85 13.64
N GLU A 53 -2.78 -7.63 13.73
CA GLU A 53 -1.43 -7.14 13.44
C GLU A 53 -1.30 -6.79 11.95
N GLN A 54 -1.76 -7.67 11.06
CA GLN A 54 -1.78 -7.43 9.61
C GLN A 54 -2.62 -6.19 9.24
N MET A 55 -3.73 -5.96 9.96
CA MET A 55 -4.54 -4.75 9.75
C MET A 55 -3.80 -3.47 10.16
N LYS A 56 -3.00 -3.50 11.23
CA LYS A 56 -2.14 -2.37 11.62
C LYS A 56 -1.06 -2.12 10.58
N ASP A 57 -0.40 -3.18 10.10
CA ASP A 57 0.62 -3.09 9.05
C ASP A 57 0.02 -2.50 7.76
N LEU A 58 -1.21 -2.88 7.39
CA LEU A 58 -1.93 -2.29 6.26
C LEU A 58 -2.05 -0.77 6.40
N LEU A 59 -2.49 -0.26 7.56
CA LEU A 59 -2.66 1.19 7.75
C LEU A 59 -1.33 1.95 7.62
N LEU A 60 -0.26 1.41 8.20
CA LEU A 60 1.08 1.98 8.12
C LEU A 60 1.62 1.98 6.69
N ASN A 61 1.51 0.85 6.00
CA ASN A 61 2.01 0.69 4.64
C ASN A 61 1.18 1.50 3.63
N LEU A 62 -0.14 1.59 3.82
CA LEU A 62 -1.01 2.43 3.01
C LEU A 62 -0.65 3.92 3.15
N GLN A 63 -0.45 4.39 4.39
CA GLN A 63 -0.01 5.75 4.64
C GLN A 63 1.34 6.04 3.97
N ALA A 64 2.31 5.13 4.10
CA ALA A 64 3.63 5.27 3.49
C ALA A 64 3.57 5.23 1.95
N ALA A 65 2.73 4.38 1.37
CA ALA A 65 2.56 4.25 -0.08
C ALA A 65 1.87 5.48 -0.70
N VAL A 66 0.83 6.01 -0.02
CA VAL A 66 0.09 7.18 -0.50
C VAL A 66 0.84 8.47 -0.23
N PHE A 67 1.50 8.60 0.92
CA PHE A 67 2.26 9.79 1.32
C PHE A 67 3.74 9.45 1.52
N PRO A 68 4.49 9.14 0.44
CA PRO A 68 5.88 8.74 0.56
C PRO A 68 6.73 9.87 1.13
N ARG A 69 7.59 9.54 2.08
CA ARG A 69 8.58 10.48 2.60
C ARG A 69 9.63 10.78 1.53
N ARG A 70 10.29 11.94 1.65
CA ARG A 70 11.37 12.32 0.74
C ARG A 70 12.48 11.27 0.81
N LYS A 71 12.84 10.72 -0.36
CA LYS A 71 13.91 9.71 -0.45
C LYS A 71 15.26 10.38 -0.15
N LEU A 72 16.04 9.77 0.74
CA LEU A 72 17.44 10.16 0.93
C LEU A 72 18.25 9.73 -0.29
N PRO A 73 19.18 10.58 -0.77
CA PRO A 73 20.08 10.23 -1.88
C PRO A 73 21.12 9.21 -1.40
N LEU A 74 20.81 7.91 -1.55
CA LEU A 74 21.67 6.83 -1.05
C LEU A 74 23.07 6.89 -1.63
N GLY A 75 23.22 7.23 -2.92
CA GLY A 75 24.54 7.31 -3.56
C GLY A 75 25.46 8.29 -2.87
N GLU A 76 24.99 9.53 -2.63
CA GLU A 76 25.79 10.58 -1.95
C GLU A 76 26.12 10.16 -0.52
N LEU A 77 25.16 9.59 0.19
CA LEU A 77 25.31 9.15 1.57
C LEU A 77 26.37 8.04 1.69
N PHE A 78 26.31 7.03 0.82
CA PHE A 78 27.29 5.95 0.82
C PHE A 78 28.68 6.41 0.37
N LEU A 79 28.78 7.42 -0.49
CA LEU A 79 30.06 8.01 -0.86
C LEU A 79 30.70 8.77 0.33
N ASP A 80 29.91 9.50 1.13
CA ASP A 80 30.39 10.13 2.36
C ASP A 80 30.86 9.08 3.39
N PHE A 81 30.06 8.01 3.56
CA PHE A 81 30.45 6.90 4.44
C PHE A 81 31.75 6.21 3.99
N ALA A 82 31.91 5.97 2.69
CA ALA A 82 33.12 5.34 2.14
C ALA A 82 34.36 6.23 2.37
N GLU A 83 34.23 7.54 2.20
CA GLU A 83 35.32 8.47 2.44
C GLU A 83 35.73 8.52 3.92
N ARG A 84 34.77 8.55 4.85
CA ARG A 84 35.01 8.54 6.30
C ARG A 84 35.61 7.21 6.74
N ALA A 85 35.02 6.08 6.30
CA ALA A 85 35.54 4.76 6.63
C ALA A 85 36.97 4.55 6.14
N ARG A 86 37.33 5.09 4.98
CA ARG A 86 38.68 5.01 4.43
C ARG A 86 39.70 5.85 5.23
N LYS A 87 39.29 7.02 5.74
CA LYS A 87 40.17 7.93 6.50
C LYS A 87 40.33 7.49 7.96
N ASN A 88 39.25 7.08 8.59
CA ASN A 88 39.17 6.94 10.04
C ASN A 88 38.74 5.51 10.49
N GLY A 89 38.57 4.57 9.55
CA GLY A 89 38.07 3.24 9.82
C GLY A 89 36.54 3.18 9.93
N LEU A 90 35.97 1.93 9.88
CA LEU A 90 34.53 1.70 9.94
C LEU A 90 33.89 2.18 11.24
N LEU A 91 34.62 2.13 12.36
CA LEU A 91 34.16 2.63 13.67
C LEU A 91 33.76 4.11 13.65
N SER A 92 34.37 4.91 12.77
CA SER A 92 34.02 6.33 12.64
C SER A 92 32.59 6.60 12.13
N LEU A 93 31.91 5.57 11.61
CA LEU A 93 30.52 5.67 11.19
C LEU A 93 29.53 5.60 12.37
N GLU A 94 29.98 5.21 13.55
CA GLU A 94 29.14 5.15 14.77
C GLU A 94 28.51 6.50 15.09
N ASP A 95 29.28 7.58 14.98
CA ASP A 95 28.78 8.95 15.22
C ASP A 95 27.63 9.35 14.28
N ASN A 96 27.58 8.74 13.10
CA ASN A 96 26.57 9.01 12.08
C ASN A 96 25.27 8.20 12.29
N LEU A 97 25.30 7.11 13.05
CA LEU A 97 24.15 6.21 13.22
C LEU A 97 22.90 6.95 13.69
N LYS A 98 23.05 7.90 14.63
CA LYS A 98 21.93 8.68 15.17
C LYS A 98 21.30 9.64 14.15
N SER A 99 22.03 10.00 13.10
CA SER A 99 21.56 10.90 12.04
C SER A 99 20.86 10.15 10.90
N ILE A 100 21.01 8.83 10.81
CA ILE A 100 20.39 7.99 9.79
C ILE A 100 18.91 7.81 10.11
N GLN A 101 18.04 8.39 9.26
CA GLN A 101 16.58 8.30 9.43
C GLN A 101 15.98 6.99 8.93
N ASP A 102 16.70 6.25 8.10
CA ASP A 102 16.25 4.96 7.53
C ASP A 102 16.69 3.83 8.48
N PRO A 103 15.74 3.14 9.16
CA PRO A 103 16.09 2.12 10.16
C PRO A 103 16.80 0.91 9.54
N PHE A 104 16.51 0.58 8.28
CA PHE A 104 17.16 -0.53 7.59
C PHE A 104 18.63 -0.21 7.29
N LEU A 105 18.91 1.00 6.80
CA LEU A 105 20.27 1.48 6.60
C LEU A 105 21.02 1.60 7.92
N GLN A 106 20.39 2.16 8.94
CA GLN A 106 20.98 2.29 10.29
C GLN A 106 21.43 0.92 10.82
N ARG A 107 20.56 -0.10 10.71
CA ARG A 107 20.89 -1.47 11.10
C ARG A 107 22.08 -2.04 10.30
N GLY A 108 22.09 -1.82 8.97
CA GLY A 108 23.19 -2.28 8.12
C GLY A 108 24.54 -1.66 8.50
N VAL A 109 24.56 -0.33 8.75
CA VAL A 109 25.78 0.35 9.19
C VAL A 109 26.20 -0.09 10.61
N GLN A 110 25.24 -0.31 11.52
CA GLN A 110 25.53 -0.81 12.86
C GLN A 110 26.24 -2.17 12.81
N LEU A 111 25.75 -3.11 12.01
CA LEU A 111 26.35 -4.45 11.88
C LEU A 111 27.83 -4.40 11.46
N ILE A 112 28.18 -3.53 10.52
CA ILE A 112 29.57 -3.38 10.07
C ILE A 112 30.46 -2.65 11.12
N VAL A 113 29.89 -1.71 11.85
CA VAL A 113 30.60 -1.02 12.98
C VAL A 113 30.86 -2.00 14.11
N ASP A 114 29.92 -2.91 14.40
CA ASP A 114 30.07 -3.96 15.41
C ASP A 114 31.05 -5.07 15.00
N GLY A 115 31.61 -5.02 13.78
CA GLY A 115 32.60 -5.98 13.29
C GLY A 115 32.00 -7.33 12.90
N THR A 116 30.71 -7.39 12.60
CA THR A 116 30.03 -8.62 12.15
C THR A 116 30.65 -9.14 10.84
N ASP A 117 30.77 -10.47 10.70
CA ASP A 117 31.29 -11.09 9.47
C ASP A 117 30.48 -10.67 8.22
N PRO A 118 31.13 -10.36 7.08
CA PRO A 118 30.45 -9.89 5.88
C PRO A 118 29.34 -10.80 5.36
N ARG A 119 29.50 -12.12 5.47
CA ARG A 119 28.46 -13.08 5.06
C ARG A 119 27.26 -13.02 5.99
N ALA A 120 27.51 -12.91 7.28
CA ALA A 120 26.45 -12.77 8.28
C ALA A 120 25.71 -11.44 8.11
N VAL A 121 26.38 -10.32 7.79
CA VAL A 121 25.76 -9.04 7.48
C VAL A 121 24.84 -9.16 6.27
N GLU A 122 25.32 -9.77 5.18
CA GLU A 122 24.51 -9.97 3.97
C GLU A 122 23.27 -10.82 4.26
N GLU A 123 23.41 -11.95 4.97
CA GLU A 123 22.32 -12.85 5.32
C GLU A 123 21.27 -12.17 6.21
N ILE A 124 21.69 -11.52 7.30
CA ILE A 124 20.79 -10.81 8.22
C ILE A 124 19.99 -9.71 7.50
N LEU A 125 20.65 -8.92 6.66
CA LEU A 125 19.98 -7.86 5.93
C LEU A 125 19.04 -8.40 4.86
N PHE A 126 19.43 -9.47 4.17
CA PHE A 126 18.60 -10.11 3.15
C PHE A 126 17.32 -10.71 3.75
N GLU A 127 17.45 -11.48 4.83
CA GLU A 127 16.30 -12.02 5.56
C GLU A 127 15.37 -10.93 6.10
N SER A 128 15.96 -9.85 6.64
CA SER A 128 15.20 -8.69 7.10
C SER A 128 14.45 -8.00 5.96
N ALA A 129 15.06 -7.90 4.78
CA ALA A 129 14.43 -7.31 3.59
C ALA A 129 13.24 -8.15 3.12
N ILE A 130 13.38 -9.50 3.08
CA ILE A 130 12.30 -10.42 2.73
C ILE A 130 11.13 -10.28 3.72
N ALA A 131 11.41 -10.30 5.02
CA ALA A 131 10.37 -10.17 6.05
C ALA A 131 9.59 -8.85 5.94
N MET A 132 10.24 -7.75 5.56
CA MET A 132 9.58 -6.47 5.31
C MET A 132 8.73 -6.52 4.04
N GLU A 133 9.24 -7.13 2.97
CA GLU A 133 8.53 -7.28 1.69
C GLU A 133 7.27 -8.13 1.84
N ASP A 134 7.34 -9.22 2.62
CA ASP A 134 6.18 -10.06 2.93
C ASP A 134 5.07 -9.29 3.66
N LYS A 135 5.41 -8.42 4.63
CA LYS A 135 4.44 -7.56 5.31
C LYS A 135 3.79 -6.56 4.38
N GLU A 136 4.55 -5.98 3.47
CA GLU A 136 4.07 -5.06 2.44
C GLU A 136 3.14 -5.77 1.44
N ALA A 137 3.54 -6.96 0.97
CA ALA A 137 2.74 -7.79 0.08
C ALA A 137 1.42 -8.23 0.74
N ASN A 138 1.45 -8.62 2.02
CA ASN A 138 0.25 -8.93 2.79
C ASN A 138 -0.69 -7.73 2.90
N SER A 139 -0.18 -6.52 3.07
CA SER A 139 -0.98 -5.30 3.09
C SER A 139 -1.71 -5.06 1.76
N ALA A 140 -1.05 -5.28 0.63
CA ALA A 140 -1.70 -5.21 -0.67
C ALA A 140 -2.77 -6.30 -0.84
N LYS A 141 -2.49 -7.52 -0.37
CA LYS A 141 -3.41 -8.65 -0.42
C LYS A 141 -4.70 -8.41 0.38
N ILE A 142 -4.62 -7.72 1.53
CA ILE A 142 -5.82 -7.36 2.33
C ILE A 142 -6.76 -6.48 1.49
N LEU A 143 -6.24 -5.46 0.81
CA LEU A 143 -7.05 -4.60 -0.05
C LEU A 143 -7.59 -5.33 -1.28
N GLU A 144 -6.83 -6.25 -1.89
CA GLU A 144 -7.31 -7.10 -2.97
C GLU A 144 -8.45 -8.01 -2.52
N THR A 145 -8.33 -8.57 -1.32
CA THR A 145 -9.38 -9.41 -0.71
C THR A 145 -10.64 -8.60 -0.45
N ALA A 146 -10.52 -7.38 0.10
CA ALA A 146 -11.64 -6.46 0.26
C ALA A 146 -12.27 -6.09 -1.10
N GLY A 147 -11.45 -5.84 -2.12
CA GLY A 147 -11.89 -5.61 -3.49
C GLY A 147 -12.66 -6.80 -4.09
N GLY A 148 -12.25 -8.02 -3.76
CA GLY A 148 -12.96 -9.23 -4.16
C GLY A 148 -14.31 -9.43 -3.44
N PHE A 149 -14.38 -9.13 -2.14
CA PHE A 149 -15.61 -9.24 -1.36
C PHE A 149 -16.64 -8.15 -1.71
N SER A 150 -16.20 -6.94 -2.00
CA SER A 150 -17.10 -5.80 -2.18
C SER A 150 -18.18 -6.03 -3.25
N PRO A 151 -17.90 -6.50 -4.49
CA PRO A 151 -18.91 -6.79 -5.49
C PRO A 151 -19.86 -7.93 -5.08
N THR A 152 -19.35 -8.97 -4.41
CA THR A 152 -20.16 -10.11 -3.98
C THR A 152 -21.13 -9.74 -2.86
N VAL A 153 -20.69 -8.88 -1.92
CA VAL A 153 -21.59 -8.27 -0.92
C VAL A 153 -22.62 -7.37 -1.62
N GLY A 154 -22.25 -6.70 -2.72
CA GLY A 154 -23.18 -5.95 -3.57
C GLY A 154 -24.29 -6.82 -4.13
N ILE A 155 -23.95 -8.02 -4.61
CA ILE A 155 -24.94 -9.00 -5.09
C ILE A 155 -25.89 -9.42 -3.96
N ILE A 156 -25.38 -9.65 -2.75
CA ILE A 156 -26.23 -9.94 -1.58
C ILE A 156 -27.23 -8.79 -1.37
N GLY A 157 -26.77 -7.55 -1.44
CA GLY A 157 -27.65 -6.38 -1.32
C GLY A 157 -28.72 -6.31 -2.41
N THR A 158 -28.38 -6.71 -3.65
CA THR A 158 -29.35 -6.81 -4.75
C THR A 158 -30.44 -7.84 -4.45
N VAL A 159 -30.04 -9.04 -4.01
CA VAL A 159 -30.98 -10.11 -3.66
C VAL A 159 -31.89 -9.66 -2.52
N MET A 160 -31.34 -9.06 -1.45
CA MET A 160 -32.14 -8.52 -0.35
C MET A 160 -33.13 -7.45 -0.80
N GLY A 161 -32.70 -6.53 -1.67
CA GLY A 161 -33.57 -5.50 -2.22
C GLY A 161 -34.71 -6.08 -3.07
N LEU A 162 -34.43 -7.10 -3.90
CA LEU A 162 -35.45 -7.77 -4.70
C LEU A 162 -36.44 -8.61 -3.86
N VAL A 163 -35.98 -9.25 -2.78
CA VAL A 163 -36.88 -9.92 -1.83
C VAL A 163 -37.85 -8.91 -1.24
N GLY A 164 -37.37 -7.74 -0.80
CA GLY A 164 -38.23 -6.67 -0.29
C GLY A 164 -39.23 -6.15 -1.32
N VAL A 165 -38.86 -6.13 -2.62
CA VAL A 165 -39.80 -5.80 -3.70
C VAL A 165 -40.91 -6.84 -3.83
N LEU A 166 -40.57 -8.14 -3.75
CA LEU A 166 -41.54 -9.24 -3.86
C LEU A 166 -42.54 -9.24 -2.67
N GLU A 167 -42.05 -8.97 -1.48
CA GLU A 167 -42.90 -8.85 -0.27
C GLU A 167 -43.89 -7.69 -0.35
N ASN A 168 -43.55 -6.64 -1.09
CA ASN A 168 -44.35 -5.41 -1.19
C ASN A 168 -45.05 -5.23 -2.56
N LEU A 169 -45.30 -6.31 -3.31
CA LEU A 169 -45.96 -6.26 -4.63
C LEU A 169 -47.30 -5.52 -4.62
N GLY A 170 -48.04 -5.54 -3.51
CA GLY A 170 -49.33 -4.86 -3.33
C GLY A 170 -49.21 -3.35 -2.98
N ALA A 171 -47.98 -2.84 -2.67
CA ALA A 171 -47.79 -1.47 -2.17
C ALA A 171 -47.79 -0.39 -3.29
N GLY A 172 -47.96 -0.76 -4.53
CA GLY A 172 -48.01 0.11 -5.68
C GLY A 172 -46.66 0.30 -6.39
N THR A 173 -46.73 0.83 -7.63
CA THR A 173 -45.57 0.94 -8.53
C THR A 173 -44.41 1.76 -8.00
N ARG A 174 -44.67 2.79 -7.18
CA ARG A 174 -43.64 3.62 -6.59
C ARG A 174 -42.76 2.84 -5.60
N ALA A 175 -43.36 2.06 -4.71
CA ALA A 175 -42.63 1.22 -3.75
C ALA A 175 -41.77 0.17 -4.46
N LEU A 176 -42.30 -0.43 -5.53
CA LEU A 176 -41.55 -1.36 -6.40
C LEU A 176 -40.33 -0.67 -7.02
N GLY A 177 -40.48 0.52 -7.59
CA GLY A 177 -39.40 1.29 -8.19
C GLY A 177 -38.30 1.63 -7.19
N GLU A 178 -38.66 2.06 -5.98
CA GLU A 178 -37.71 2.40 -4.91
C GLU A 178 -36.93 1.16 -4.43
N GLY A 179 -37.56 0.01 -4.31
CA GLY A 179 -36.92 -1.25 -3.93
C GLY A 179 -35.93 -1.74 -5.02
N ILE A 180 -36.34 -1.71 -6.27
CA ILE A 180 -35.47 -2.07 -7.41
C ILE A 180 -34.27 -1.13 -7.50
N ALA A 181 -34.48 0.18 -7.37
CA ALA A 181 -33.40 1.16 -7.39
C ALA A 181 -32.40 0.89 -6.25
N THR A 182 -32.87 0.56 -5.04
CA THR A 182 -32.00 0.24 -3.90
C THR A 182 -31.14 -1.00 -4.17
N ALA A 183 -31.75 -2.03 -4.79
CA ALA A 183 -31.03 -3.24 -5.19
C ALA A 183 -29.88 -2.94 -6.17
N PHE A 184 -30.14 -2.18 -7.24
CA PHE A 184 -29.10 -1.79 -8.20
C PHE A 184 -28.02 -0.92 -7.59
N ILE A 185 -28.37 -0.01 -6.69
CA ILE A 185 -27.40 0.88 -6.00
C ILE A 185 -26.46 0.06 -5.11
N ALA A 186 -26.92 -1.02 -4.48
CA ALA A 186 -26.05 -1.91 -3.72
C ALA A 186 -24.96 -2.56 -4.60
N THR A 187 -25.33 -3.08 -5.77
CA THR A 187 -24.35 -3.61 -6.74
C THR A 187 -23.40 -2.52 -7.24
N PHE A 188 -23.93 -1.35 -7.58
CA PHE A 188 -23.12 -0.21 -8.01
C PHE A 188 -22.05 0.15 -6.97
N TYR A 189 -22.42 0.28 -5.69
CA TYR A 189 -21.46 0.53 -4.62
C TYR A 189 -20.42 -0.58 -4.50
N GLY A 190 -20.84 -1.84 -4.52
CA GLY A 190 -19.92 -2.97 -4.45
C GLY A 190 -18.84 -2.91 -5.52
N ILE A 191 -19.23 -2.67 -6.77
CA ILE A 191 -18.31 -2.56 -7.91
C ILE A 191 -17.48 -1.27 -7.83
N ALA A 192 -18.09 -0.14 -7.45
CA ALA A 192 -17.40 1.13 -7.34
C ALA A 192 -16.30 1.11 -6.27
N PHE A 193 -16.58 0.63 -5.06
CA PHE A 193 -15.56 0.50 -4.02
C PHE A 193 -14.42 -0.45 -4.42
N ALA A 194 -14.72 -1.57 -5.06
CA ALA A 194 -13.70 -2.49 -5.54
C ALA A 194 -12.74 -1.82 -6.51
N ASN A 195 -13.28 -1.20 -7.57
CA ASN A 195 -12.49 -0.73 -8.71
C ASN A 195 -11.94 0.69 -8.56
N LEU A 196 -12.60 1.55 -7.77
CA LEU A 196 -12.17 2.93 -7.57
C LEU A 196 -11.40 3.14 -6.26
N VAL A 197 -11.45 2.19 -5.31
CA VAL A 197 -10.77 2.32 -4.02
C VAL A 197 -9.83 1.16 -3.75
N PHE A 198 -10.36 -0.06 -3.55
CA PHE A 198 -9.57 -1.17 -3.05
C PHE A 198 -8.46 -1.60 -4.01
N PHE A 199 -8.76 -1.91 -5.27
CA PHE A 199 -7.75 -2.35 -6.23
C PHE A 199 -6.71 -1.25 -6.58
N PRO A 200 -7.07 0.02 -6.80
CA PRO A 200 -6.08 1.07 -7.00
C PRO A 200 -5.14 1.26 -5.81
N LEU A 201 -5.66 1.20 -4.58
CA LEU A 201 -4.82 1.30 -3.38
C LEU A 201 -3.93 0.07 -3.18
N ALA A 202 -4.43 -1.14 -3.46
CA ALA A 202 -3.62 -2.36 -3.45
C ALA A 202 -2.45 -2.26 -4.44
N ASN A 203 -2.72 -1.85 -5.68
CA ASN A 203 -1.70 -1.66 -6.70
C ASN A 203 -0.70 -0.56 -6.32
N ARG A 204 -1.15 0.50 -5.64
CA ARG A 204 -0.25 1.55 -5.12
C ARG A 204 0.71 1.00 -4.07
N ILE A 205 0.22 0.15 -3.14
CA ILE A 205 1.09 -0.52 -2.16
C ILE A 205 2.09 -1.41 -2.87
N LYS A 206 1.68 -2.23 -3.86
CA LYS A 206 2.59 -3.09 -4.63
C LYS A 206 3.70 -2.29 -5.33
N ALA A 207 3.34 -1.21 -5.99
CA ALA A 207 4.32 -0.34 -6.65
C ALA A 207 5.30 0.29 -5.65
N TRP A 208 4.79 0.77 -4.51
CA TRP A 208 5.62 1.31 -3.43
C TRP A 208 6.52 0.24 -2.80
N SER A 209 6.01 -0.97 -2.55
CA SER A 209 6.79 -2.10 -2.02
C SER A 209 7.95 -2.45 -2.95
N LYS A 210 7.71 -2.47 -4.27
CA LYS A 210 8.77 -2.69 -5.24
C LYS A 210 9.87 -1.61 -5.16
N GLU A 211 9.49 -0.34 -5.03
CA GLU A 211 10.45 0.76 -4.83
C GLU A 211 11.24 0.60 -3.51
N GLN A 212 10.60 0.10 -2.44
CA GLN A 212 11.29 -0.18 -1.17
C GLN A 212 12.23 -1.39 -1.29
N SER A 213 11.83 -2.44 -2.01
CA SER A 213 12.66 -3.62 -2.27
C SER A 213 13.94 -3.22 -3.01
N ASP A 214 13.83 -2.46 -4.10
CA ASP A 214 14.98 -1.96 -4.85
C ASP A 214 15.90 -1.10 -3.96
N ARG A 215 15.32 -0.23 -3.13
CA ARG A 215 16.06 0.58 -2.17
C ARG A 215 16.81 -0.26 -1.14
N ARG A 216 16.16 -1.29 -0.56
CA ARG A 216 16.80 -2.23 0.39
C ARG A 216 17.95 -2.99 -0.27
N GLN A 217 17.79 -3.42 -1.52
CA GLN A 217 18.87 -4.06 -2.29
C GLN A 217 20.06 -3.11 -2.48
N ALA A 218 19.82 -1.84 -2.83
CA ALA A 218 20.87 -0.83 -2.90
C ALA A 218 21.62 -0.68 -1.57
N ILE A 219 20.89 -0.64 -0.44
CA ILE A 219 21.48 -0.53 0.90
C ILE A 219 22.34 -1.76 1.20
N ILE A 220 21.85 -2.97 0.96
CA ILE A 220 22.62 -4.22 1.18
C ILE A 220 23.93 -4.17 0.40
N ARG A 221 23.87 -3.85 -0.91
CA ARG A 221 25.06 -3.77 -1.77
C ARG A 221 26.03 -2.67 -1.31
N GLY A 222 25.50 -1.52 -0.87
CA GLY A 222 26.30 -0.42 -0.35
C GLY A 222 27.00 -0.78 0.97
N VAL A 223 26.29 -1.43 1.91
CA VAL A 223 26.85 -1.86 3.20
C VAL A 223 27.97 -2.89 3.00
N ILE A 224 27.76 -3.90 2.14
CA ILE A 224 28.77 -4.90 1.81
C ILE A 224 30.00 -4.26 1.14
N ALA A 225 29.80 -3.31 0.21
CA ALA A 225 30.86 -2.59 -0.44
C ALA A 225 31.69 -1.74 0.54
N LEU A 226 31.03 -1.07 1.52
CA LEU A 226 31.70 -0.34 2.59
C LEU A 226 32.57 -1.27 3.44
N GLN A 227 32.03 -2.41 3.86
CA GLN A 227 32.73 -3.38 4.69
C GLN A 227 33.93 -3.98 3.96
N SER A 228 33.81 -4.23 2.65
CA SER A 228 34.90 -4.74 1.80
C SER A 228 35.99 -3.70 1.51
N GLY A 229 35.79 -2.44 1.90
CA GLY A 229 36.73 -1.34 1.58
C GLY A 229 36.77 -0.99 0.09
N ASP A 230 35.68 -1.25 -0.64
CA ASP A 230 35.59 -0.97 -2.07
C ASP A 230 35.83 0.52 -2.35
N ASN A 231 36.47 0.80 -3.49
CA ASN A 231 36.65 2.17 -3.90
C ASN A 231 35.32 2.79 -4.38
N ARG A 232 35.27 4.12 -4.42
CA ARG A 232 34.07 4.92 -4.78
C ARG A 232 33.40 4.45 -6.07
N ARG A 233 34.18 4.04 -7.08
CA ARG A 233 33.65 3.61 -8.37
C ARG A 233 32.95 2.26 -8.26
N ILE A 234 33.59 1.28 -7.60
CA ILE A 234 33.03 -0.07 -7.43
C ILE A 234 31.77 -0.01 -6.56
N LEU A 235 31.79 0.76 -5.48
CA LEU A 235 30.64 0.97 -4.61
C LEU A 235 29.44 1.48 -5.41
N MET A 236 29.62 2.52 -6.23
CA MET A 236 28.54 3.04 -7.07
C MET A 236 28.08 2.04 -8.13
N GLU A 237 28.98 1.32 -8.79
CA GLU A 237 28.60 0.30 -9.77
C GLU A 237 27.74 -0.82 -9.15
N ARG A 238 28.01 -1.21 -7.90
CA ARG A 238 27.19 -2.22 -7.18
C ARG A 238 25.80 -1.72 -6.81
N MET A 239 25.65 -0.42 -6.56
CA MET A 239 24.39 0.19 -6.16
C MET A 239 23.53 0.65 -7.34
N MET A 240 24.15 1.06 -8.46
CA MET A 240 23.50 1.67 -9.63
C MET A 240 22.26 0.89 -10.15
N PRO A 241 22.26 -0.46 -10.23
CA PRO A 241 21.09 -1.20 -10.73
C PRO A 241 19.81 -0.97 -9.90
N PHE A 242 19.94 -0.48 -8.67
CA PHE A 242 18.86 -0.33 -7.69
C PHE A 242 18.57 1.14 -7.31
N ILE A 243 19.40 2.08 -7.82
CA ILE A 243 19.23 3.53 -7.59
C ILE A 243 18.80 4.15 -8.91
N GLY A 244 17.58 3.85 -9.35
CA GLY A 244 16.99 4.45 -10.54
C GLY A 244 16.38 5.84 -10.29
#